data_a8d90aed74f27d98ed0275ecbdd82474
#
_entry.id   a8d90aed74f27d98ed0275ecbdd82474
#
_cell.length_a   1.000
_cell.length_b   1.000
_cell.length_c   1.000
_cell.angle_alpha   90.00
_cell.angle_beta   90.00
_cell.angle_gamma   90.00
#
_symmetry.space_group_name_H-M   'P 1'
#
loop_
_entity.id
_entity.type
_entity.pdbx_description
1 polymer ?
#
loop_
_entity_poly.entity_id
_entity_poly.type
_entity_poly.pdbx_seq_one_letter_code
_entity_poly.pdbx_strand_id
1 'polypeptide(L)'
;NNWSISTNTGENLLDPGKTPENNIQFQLFLAAIVKAVHEYQDLLRISVASAGNDHRLGANEAPPAIISMYLGDDLGALVESIINGTEYISKGKVKMSTGVDVLPDFKKDTSDRNRTSPFAFTGNKFEFRALGSALNIACPNIMLNTMVAEELSEFYDELKDASDLDAAVKALIKKTFTEHQAIIFNGNNYAPEWVEEAEKRGLLNLKSLPDAVEHYIDQKNIDLFTKNKIYSVDEIHARYEIELENYAKIINIEALTMIDMAKKDMIPAVTSYVRELTDTALAKKALSDAIPTSVEEDLITSLSNKLVCFSKKTAELENAVIGASEYEGDVLAYAKYYRESVFSVMTELRAIGDAMETETAADYWPYPSYGEMLYGV
;
A
#
# COMPACT_ATOMS: atom_id res chain seq x y z
N ASN A 1 0.70 11.73 -3.44
CA ASN A 1 1.84 12.65 -3.62
C ASN A 1 2.16 12.79 -5.10
N ASN A 2 2.18 14.03 -5.61
CA ASN A 2 2.63 14.34 -6.97
C ASN A 2 4.10 14.78 -6.91
N TRP A 3 4.92 14.19 -7.78
CA TRP A 3 6.35 14.45 -7.83
C TRP A 3 6.82 14.69 -9.27
N SER A 4 7.64 15.71 -9.49
CA SER A 4 8.25 16.05 -10.78
C SER A 4 9.60 16.71 -10.56
N ILE A 5 10.38 16.86 -11.64
CA ILE A 5 11.68 17.52 -11.63
C ILE A 5 11.61 18.69 -12.61
N SER A 6 12.06 19.87 -12.18
CA SER A 6 12.19 21.04 -13.03
C SER A 6 13.51 21.76 -12.81
N THR A 7 13.95 22.48 -13.85
CA THR A 7 15.09 23.39 -13.75
C THR A 7 14.73 24.61 -12.89
N ASN A 8 15.74 25.36 -12.48
CA ASN A 8 15.55 26.66 -11.80
C ASN A 8 14.92 27.74 -12.72
N THR A 9 14.87 27.49 -14.03
CA THR A 9 14.19 28.34 -15.02
C THR A 9 12.73 27.95 -15.24
N GLY A 10 12.25 26.88 -14.59
CA GLY A 10 10.86 26.41 -14.63
C GLY A 10 10.57 25.39 -15.73
N GLU A 11 11.57 24.90 -16.46
CA GLU A 11 11.39 23.83 -17.44
C GLU A 11 11.17 22.50 -16.73
N ASN A 12 10.06 21.82 -17.04
CA ASN A 12 9.74 20.50 -16.47
C ASN A 12 10.46 19.40 -17.28
N LEU A 13 11.39 18.69 -16.65
CA LEU A 13 12.20 17.65 -17.29
C LEU A 13 11.42 16.33 -17.52
N LEU A 14 10.22 16.22 -16.95
CA LEU A 14 9.29 15.12 -17.18
C LEU A 14 8.15 15.48 -18.14
N ASP A 15 8.26 16.59 -18.87
CA ASP A 15 7.34 16.89 -19.96
C ASP A 15 7.80 16.16 -21.24
N PRO A 16 7.05 15.15 -21.74
CA PRO A 16 7.41 14.41 -22.95
C PRO A 16 7.32 15.30 -24.21
N GLY A 17 6.61 16.43 -24.14
CA GLY A 17 6.33 17.27 -25.28
C GLY A 17 5.35 16.62 -26.28
N LYS A 18 5.38 17.10 -27.53
CA LYS A 18 4.50 16.58 -28.60
C LYS A 18 5.06 15.33 -29.29
N THR A 19 6.38 15.14 -29.24
CA THR A 19 7.14 14.07 -29.91
C THR A 19 8.10 13.46 -28.90
N PRO A 20 7.60 12.63 -27.94
CA PRO A 20 8.44 12.02 -26.90
C PRO A 20 9.57 11.17 -27.46
N GLU A 21 9.40 10.61 -28.67
CA GLU A 21 10.41 9.84 -29.39
C GLU A 21 11.64 10.66 -29.82
N ASN A 22 11.48 11.97 -29.95
CA ASN A 22 12.56 12.90 -30.30
C ASN A 22 13.09 13.68 -29.07
N ASN A 23 12.44 13.55 -27.91
CA ASN A 23 12.84 14.26 -26.70
C ASN A 23 13.81 13.41 -25.87
N ILE A 24 15.09 13.40 -26.29
CA ILE A 24 16.15 12.60 -25.64
C ILE A 24 16.33 13.03 -24.16
N GLN A 25 16.19 14.30 -23.84
CA GLN A 25 16.29 14.78 -22.46
C GLN A 25 15.21 14.14 -21.58
N PHE A 26 13.95 14.16 -22.00
CA PHE A 26 12.86 13.51 -21.31
C PHE A 26 13.13 12.00 -21.14
N GLN A 27 13.56 11.33 -22.21
CA GLN A 27 13.85 9.89 -22.15
C GLN A 27 14.98 9.55 -21.16
N LEU A 28 16.02 10.41 -21.08
CA LEU A 28 17.12 10.23 -20.13
C LEU A 28 16.64 10.36 -18.68
N PHE A 29 15.86 11.38 -18.37
CA PHE A 29 15.30 11.56 -17.02
C PHE A 29 14.31 10.46 -16.67
N LEU A 30 13.49 10.00 -17.62
CA LEU A 30 12.59 8.88 -17.43
C LEU A 30 13.38 7.59 -17.14
N ALA A 31 14.46 7.33 -17.88
CA ALA A 31 15.32 6.16 -17.68
C ALA A 31 15.98 6.19 -16.28
N ALA A 32 16.47 7.36 -15.84
CA ALA A 32 17.03 7.51 -14.49
C ALA A 32 16.01 7.20 -13.39
N ILE A 33 14.75 7.64 -13.57
CA ILE A 33 13.68 7.36 -12.60
C ILE A 33 13.30 5.88 -12.62
N VAL A 34 13.21 5.24 -13.78
CA VAL A 34 12.93 3.80 -13.90
C VAL A 34 14.02 2.98 -13.20
N LYS A 35 15.29 3.33 -13.41
CA LYS A 35 16.42 2.68 -12.73
C LYS A 35 16.31 2.89 -11.22
N ALA A 36 16.17 4.14 -10.76
CA ALA A 36 16.09 4.49 -9.35
C ALA A 36 14.96 3.74 -8.62
N VAL A 37 13.76 3.70 -9.21
CA VAL A 37 12.61 3.01 -8.61
C VAL A 37 12.81 1.49 -8.59
N HIS A 38 13.46 0.92 -9.61
CA HIS A 38 13.74 -0.51 -9.63
C HIS A 38 14.79 -0.92 -8.61
N GLU A 39 15.91 -0.20 -8.52
CA GLU A 39 17.01 -0.53 -7.62
C GLU A 39 16.68 -0.25 -6.15
N TYR A 40 15.91 0.82 -5.88
CA TYR A 40 15.56 1.28 -4.53
C TYR A 40 14.06 1.17 -4.23
N GLN A 41 13.37 0.16 -4.80
CA GLN A 41 11.96 -0.09 -4.53
C GLN A 41 11.65 -0.30 -3.05
N ASP A 42 12.58 -0.88 -2.31
CA ASP A 42 12.56 -1.06 -0.86
C ASP A 42 12.48 0.29 -0.12
N LEU A 43 13.29 1.29 -0.49
CA LEU A 43 13.25 2.62 0.11
C LEU A 43 11.90 3.33 -0.14
N LEU A 44 11.33 3.20 -1.34
CA LEU A 44 9.99 3.73 -1.61
C LEU A 44 8.92 3.01 -0.76
N ARG A 45 9.04 1.70 -0.58
CA ARG A 45 8.13 0.95 0.30
C ARG A 45 8.29 1.36 1.76
N ILE A 46 9.53 1.50 2.24
CA ILE A 46 9.83 2.00 3.61
C ILE A 46 9.22 3.38 3.83
N SER A 47 9.30 4.27 2.83
CA SER A 47 8.82 5.64 2.94
C SER A 47 7.33 5.78 3.26
N VAL A 48 6.56 4.72 3.08
CA VAL A 48 5.11 4.65 3.33
C VAL A 48 4.74 3.53 4.31
N ALA A 49 5.73 2.90 4.92
CA ALA A 49 5.50 1.85 5.91
C ALA A 49 5.01 2.46 7.23
N SER A 50 3.93 1.93 7.75
CA SER A 50 3.43 2.22 9.10
C SER A 50 2.38 1.18 9.48
N ALA A 51 2.14 0.99 10.77
CA ALA A 51 1.10 0.09 11.25
C ALA A 51 -0.26 0.37 10.57
N GLY A 52 -0.67 1.64 10.52
CA GLY A 52 -1.94 2.03 9.89
C GLY A 52 -1.97 1.82 8.36
N ASN A 53 -0.84 2.04 7.65
CA ASN A 53 -0.80 1.84 6.21
C ASN A 53 -0.69 0.37 5.80
N ASP A 54 -0.18 -0.49 6.68
CA ASP A 54 -0.15 -1.94 6.46
C ASP A 54 -1.56 -2.54 6.40
N HIS A 55 -2.54 -1.97 7.12
CA HIS A 55 -3.95 -2.34 6.99
C HIS A 55 -4.56 -1.95 5.64
N ARG A 56 -4.03 -0.91 5.01
CA ARG A 56 -4.56 -0.37 3.77
C ARG A 56 -3.98 -1.05 2.53
N LEU A 57 -2.66 -1.27 2.49
CA LEU A 57 -1.99 -1.80 1.30
C LEU A 57 -2.44 -3.24 1.00
N GLY A 58 -2.85 -3.46 -0.25
CA GLY A 58 -3.35 -4.76 -0.69
C GLY A 58 -4.80 -5.06 -0.30
N ALA A 59 -5.51 -4.10 0.33
CA ALA A 59 -6.90 -4.25 0.73
C ALA A 59 -7.78 -3.26 -0.05
N ASN A 60 -8.99 -3.72 -0.44
CA ASN A 60 -10.00 -2.92 -1.14
C ASN A 60 -9.45 -2.16 -2.36
N GLU A 61 -9.43 -0.83 -2.32
CA GLU A 61 -8.99 0.05 -3.40
C GLU A 61 -7.52 0.53 -3.25
N ALA A 62 -6.68 -0.19 -2.54
CA ALA A 62 -5.27 0.15 -2.38
C ALA A 62 -4.37 -0.81 -3.15
N PRO A 63 -3.26 -0.32 -3.76
CA PRO A 63 -2.29 -1.20 -4.41
C PRO A 63 -1.65 -2.15 -3.40
N PRO A 64 -1.15 -3.33 -3.85
CA PRO A 64 -0.39 -4.22 -2.99
C PRO A 64 0.91 -3.55 -2.52
N ALA A 65 1.59 -4.18 -1.56
CA ALA A 65 2.87 -3.72 -1.03
C ALA A 65 4.06 -3.94 -1.99
N ILE A 66 3.77 -3.91 -3.28
CA ILE A 66 4.73 -4.07 -4.38
C ILE A 66 4.86 -2.72 -5.08
N ILE A 67 6.08 -2.20 -5.18
CA ILE A 67 6.34 -1.00 -5.96
C ILE A 67 6.42 -1.39 -7.44
N SER A 68 5.63 -0.71 -8.28
CA SER A 68 5.68 -0.82 -9.74
C SER A 68 5.35 0.54 -10.36
N MET A 69 5.77 0.73 -11.61
CA MET A 69 5.58 1.98 -12.35
C MET A 69 4.60 1.80 -13.49
N TYR A 70 3.63 2.68 -13.57
CA TYR A 70 2.73 2.81 -14.72
C TYR A 70 3.18 3.95 -15.62
N LEU A 71 3.43 3.68 -16.89
CA LEU A 71 3.81 4.69 -17.90
C LEU A 71 2.67 5.00 -18.88
N GLY A 72 1.68 4.11 -18.98
CA GLY A 72 0.63 4.17 -19.99
C GLY A 72 1.04 3.54 -21.33
N ASP A 73 0.05 3.43 -22.23
CA ASP A 73 0.23 2.70 -23.50
C ASP A 73 1.25 3.37 -24.43
N ASP A 74 1.25 4.70 -24.52
CA ASP A 74 2.11 5.44 -25.44
C ASP A 74 3.58 5.40 -25.00
N LEU A 75 3.87 5.74 -23.74
CA LEU A 75 5.24 5.69 -23.23
C LEU A 75 5.74 4.24 -23.06
N GLY A 76 4.85 3.30 -22.72
CA GLY A 76 5.18 1.89 -22.72
C GLY A 76 5.65 1.41 -24.10
N ALA A 77 4.93 1.78 -25.17
CA ALA A 77 5.31 1.46 -26.54
C ALA A 77 6.62 2.17 -26.97
N LEU A 78 6.87 3.39 -26.48
CA LEU A 78 8.14 4.09 -26.70
C LEU A 78 9.30 3.32 -26.07
N VAL A 79 9.17 2.93 -24.81
CA VAL A 79 10.19 2.13 -24.09
C VAL A 79 10.45 0.81 -24.82
N GLU A 80 9.41 0.09 -25.23
CA GLU A 80 9.54 -1.15 -26.01
C GLU A 80 10.27 -0.92 -27.34
N SER A 81 9.97 0.18 -28.05
CA SER A 81 10.64 0.52 -29.32
C SER A 81 12.14 0.78 -29.13
N ILE A 82 12.50 1.49 -28.04
CA ILE A 82 13.90 1.77 -27.68
C ILE A 82 14.65 0.46 -27.36
N ILE A 83 14.05 -0.41 -26.55
CA ILE A 83 14.64 -1.71 -26.18
C ILE A 83 14.88 -2.57 -27.42
N ASN A 84 13.87 -2.69 -28.28
CA ASN A 84 13.91 -3.55 -29.45
C ASN A 84 14.65 -2.91 -30.65
N GLY A 85 14.93 -1.62 -30.61
CA GLY A 85 15.52 -0.87 -31.73
C GLY A 85 14.60 -0.78 -32.95
N THR A 86 13.29 -0.73 -32.69
CA THR A 86 12.24 -0.61 -33.72
C THR A 86 11.77 0.84 -33.83
N GLU A 87 11.15 1.20 -34.96
CA GLU A 87 10.53 2.52 -35.11
C GLU A 87 9.33 2.66 -34.16
N TYR A 88 9.31 3.75 -33.41
CA TYR A 88 8.17 4.08 -32.57
C TYR A 88 7.01 4.58 -33.42
N ILE A 89 5.88 3.90 -33.32
CA ILE A 89 4.62 4.32 -33.95
C ILE A 89 3.68 4.73 -32.83
N SER A 90 3.48 6.06 -32.68
CA SER A 90 2.48 6.57 -31.74
C SER A 90 1.12 5.97 -32.06
N LYS A 91 0.49 5.31 -31.11
CA LYS A 91 -0.86 4.75 -31.27
C LYS A 91 -1.90 5.84 -31.50
N GLY A 92 -1.48 7.14 -31.46
CA GLY A 92 -2.30 8.31 -31.66
C GLY A 92 -3.45 8.36 -30.64
N LYS A 93 -4.13 9.50 -30.55
CA LYS A 93 -5.38 9.61 -29.80
C LYS A 93 -6.42 8.72 -30.49
N VAL A 94 -6.58 7.48 -30.04
CA VAL A 94 -7.58 6.56 -30.56
C VAL A 94 -8.93 7.28 -30.46
N LYS A 95 -9.53 7.56 -31.63
CA LYS A 95 -10.91 8.04 -31.66
C LYS A 95 -11.81 6.88 -31.28
N MET A 96 -12.50 7.01 -30.18
CA MET A 96 -13.57 6.09 -29.83
C MET A 96 -14.78 6.43 -30.66
N SER A 97 -15.01 5.65 -31.74
CA SER A 97 -16.26 5.72 -32.48
C SER A 97 -17.35 5.06 -31.60
N THR A 98 -18.37 5.82 -31.27
CA THR A 98 -19.51 5.37 -30.49
C THR A 98 -20.45 4.46 -31.31
N GLY A 99 -20.18 4.29 -32.62
CA GLY A 99 -21.06 3.52 -33.51
C GLY A 99 -22.44 4.17 -33.75
N VAL A 100 -22.64 5.40 -33.31
CA VAL A 100 -23.87 6.16 -33.46
C VAL A 100 -23.58 7.46 -34.19
N ASP A 101 -24.15 7.64 -35.39
CA ASP A 101 -23.86 8.78 -36.27
C ASP A 101 -24.19 10.19 -35.70
N VAL A 102 -24.86 10.24 -34.55
CA VAL A 102 -25.35 11.49 -33.93
C VAL A 102 -24.38 12.00 -32.82
N LEU A 103 -23.44 11.16 -32.32
CA LEU A 103 -22.49 11.56 -31.30
C LEU A 103 -21.13 11.84 -31.92
N PRO A 104 -20.49 12.99 -31.58
CA PRO A 104 -19.15 13.28 -32.06
C PRO A 104 -18.16 12.22 -31.52
N ASP A 105 -17.20 11.86 -32.36
CA ASP A 105 -16.06 11.03 -31.92
C ASP A 105 -15.37 11.64 -30.71
N PHE A 106 -15.30 10.93 -29.61
CA PHE A 106 -14.53 11.35 -28.44
C PHE A 106 -13.08 10.88 -28.59
N LYS A 107 -12.15 11.77 -28.31
CA LYS A 107 -10.75 11.37 -28.17
C LYS A 107 -10.64 10.53 -26.89
N LYS A 108 -10.23 9.27 -27.02
CA LYS A 108 -9.84 8.48 -25.85
C LYS A 108 -8.77 9.27 -25.10
N ASP A 109 -9.01 9.53 -23.82
CA ASP A 109 -7.98 10.14 -22.99
C ASP A 109 -6.86 9.11 -22.82
N THR A 110 -5.72 9.35 -23.45
CA THR A 110 -4.54 8.49 -23.37
C THR A 110 -3.78 8.68 -22.06
N SER A 111 -4.19 9.65 -21.25
CA SER A 111 -3.74 9.82 -19.86
C SER A 111 -4.58 8.94 -18.90
N ASP A 112 -4.93 7.71 -19.32
CA ASP A 112 -5.62 6.77 -18.44
C ASP A 112 -4.82 6.67 -17.15
N ARG A 113 -5.40 7.24 -16.09
CA ARG A 113 -4.84 7.17 -14.75
C ARG A 113 -5.08 5.75 -14.24
N ASN A 114 -4.21 4.81 -14.55
CA ASN A 114 -4.31 3.50 -13.91
C ASN A 114 -4.31 3.68 -12.37
N ARG A 115 -5.52 3.73 -11.81
CA ARG A 115 -5.73 3.99 -10.38
C ARG A 115 -5.17 2.88 -9.50
N THR A 116 -4.86 1.72 -10.09
CA THR A 116 -4.33 0.57 -9.37
C THR A 116 -2.81 0.63 -9.19
N SER A 117 -2.09 1.44 -9.97
CA SER A 117 -0.63 1.54 -9.88
C SER A 117 -0.20 2.38 -8.66
N PRO A 118 0.80 1.93 -7.88
CA PRO A 118 1.35 2.67 -6.76
C PRO A 118 2.18 3.89 -7.19
N PHE A 119 2.79 3.86 -8.39
CA PHE A 119 3.62 4.96 -8.91
C PHE A 119 3.33 5.17 -10.39
N ALA A 120 2.47 6.13 -10.71
CA ALA A 120 1.93 6.32 -12.05
C ALA A 120 2.39 7.63 -12.68
N PHE A 121 2.84 7.56 -13.95
CA PHE A 121 3.10 8.73 -14.77
C PHE A 121 1.78 9.35 -15.24
N THR A 122 1.59 10.64 -15.00
CA THR A 122 0.34 11.36 -15.29
C THR A 122 0.57 12.59 -16.18
N GLY A 123 1.27 12.38 -17.27
CA GLY A 123 1.49 13.36 -18.34
C GLY A 123 2.78 14.17 -18.23
N ASN A 124 3.14 14.70 -17.07
CA ASN A 124 4.39 15.45 -16.83
C ASN A 124 4.92 15.31 -15.39
N LYS A 125 4.46 14.31 -14.67
CA LYS A 125 4.80 14.03 -13.28
C LYS A 125 4.42 12.61 -12.92
N PHE A 126 4.92 12.13 -11.79
CA PHE A 126 4.48 10.89 -11.17
C PHE A 126 3.54 11.15 -10.00
N GLU A 127 2.53 10.31 -9.86
CA GLU A 127 1.69 10.21 -8.67
C GLU A 127 2.11 8.99 -7.85
N PHE A 128 2.58 9.20 -6.62
CA PHE A 128 2.86 8.14 -5.67
C PHE A 128 1.63 7.93 -4.77
N ARG A 129 0.95 6.80 -4.95
CA ARG A 129 -0.37 6.51 -4.38
C ARG A 129 -0.33 5.55 -3.18
N ALA A 130 0.82 4.99 -2.87
CA ALA A 130 0.99 4.12 -1.71
C ALA A 130 0.98 4.87 -0.37
N LEU A 131 1.07 6.21 -0.38
CA LEU A 131 1.09 7.06 0.80
C LEU A 131 -0.25 7.04 1.54
N GLY A 132 -0.24 6.67 2.83
CA GLY A 132 -1.40 6.74 3.71
C GLY A 132 -1.77 8.18 4.10
N SER A 133 -3.03 8.44 4.43
CA SER A 133 -3.54 9.78 4.75
C SER A 133 -2.91 10.40 6.01
N ALA A 134 -2.44 9.59 6.95
CA ALA A 134 -1.78 10.01 8.17
C ALA A 134 -0.27 10.26 8.02
N LEU A 135 0.31 9.94 6.85
CA LEU A 135 1.74 10.04 6.62
C LEU A 135 2.13 11.42 6.04
N ASN A 136 3.32 11.88 6.42
CA ASN A 136 3.92 13.08 5.84
C ASN A 136 4.61 12.74 4.51
N ILE A 137 4.49 13.63 3.53
CA ILE A 137 5.12 13.46 2.20
C ILE A 137 6.65 13.65 2.20
N ALA A 138 7.24 14.09 3.32
CA ALA A 138 8.68 14.36 3.38
C ALA A 138 9.50 13.10 3.13
N CYS A 139 9.15 11.98 3.76
CA CYS A 139 9.89 10.74 3.61
C CYS A 139 9.90 10.22 2.16
N PRO A 140 8.76 10.06 1.45
CA PRO A 140 8.77 9.72 0.04
C PRO A 140 9.58 10.68 -0.83
N ASN A 141 9.52 11.99 -0.56
CA ASN A 141 10.29 12.98 -1.34
C ASN A 141 11.79 12.87 -1.07
N ILE A 142 12.21 12.61 0.17
CA ILE A 142 13.63 12.35 0.50
C ILE A 142 14.13 11.15 -0.30
N MET A 143 13.41 10.03 -0.27
CA MET A 143 13.78 8.82 -1.00
C MET A 143 13.87 9.07 -2.50
N LEU A 144 12.79 9.59 -3.11
CA LEU A 144 12.74 9.88 -4.56
C LEU A 144 13.86 10.83 -5.00
N ASN A 145 14.07 11.93 -4.27
CA ASN A 145 15.09 12.90 -4.65
C ASN A 145 16.50 12.30 -4.53
N THR A 146 16.76 11.53 -3.47
CA THR A 146 18.11 10.95 -3.24
C THR A 146 18.43 9.88 -4.26
N MET A 147 17.53 8.90 -4.47
CA MET A 147 17.80 7.81 -5.40
C MET A 147 17.88 8.30 -6.85
N VAL A 148 17.05 9.28 -7.26
CA VAL A 148 17.14 9.84 -8.63
C VAL A 148 18.40 10.71 -8.79
N ALA A 149 18.82 11.44 -7.76
CA ALA A 149 20.08 12.19 -7.80
C ALA A 149 21.29 11.27 -7.93
N GLU A 150 21.27 10.12 -7.28
CA GLU A 150 22.32 9.09 -7.42
C GLU A 150 22.43 8.58 -8.84
N GLU A 151 21.28 8.18 -9.44
CA GLU A 151 21.27 7.68 -10.80
C GLU A 151 21.72 8.73 -11.84
N LEU A 152 21.31 9.97 -11.64
CA LEU A 152 21.77 11.08 -12.51
C LEU A 152 23.28 11.33 -12.34
N SER A 153 23.83 11.15 -11.15
CA SER A 153 25.27 11.22 -10.90
C SER A 153 26.04 10.10 -11.63
N GLU A 154 25.51 8.87 -11.57
CA GLU A 154 26.09 7.74 -12.31
C GLU A 154 26.00 7.95 -13.83
N PHE A 155 24.87 8.42 -14.31
CA PHE A 155 24.71 8.77 -15.75
C PHE A 155 25.69 9.86 -16.19
N TYR A 156 25.92 10.88 -15.35
CA TYR A 156 26.92 11.89 -15.63
C TYR A 156 28.32 11.30 -15.71
N ASP A 157 28.69 10.42 -14.78
CA ASP A 157 30.01 9.78 -14.77
C ASP A 157 30.24 8.88 -15.99
N GLU A 158 29.18 8.21 -16.50
CA GLU A 158 29.26 7.39 -17.73
C GLU A 158 29.34 8.26 -18.99
N LEU A 159 28.76 9.45 -18.99
CA LEU A 159 28.63 10.30 -20.19
C LEU A 159 29.70 11.41 -20.32
N LYS A 160 30.31 11.87 -19.21
CA LYS A 160 31.18 13.06 -19.20
C LYS A 160 32.36 13.04 -20.14
N ASP A 161 32.90 11.84 -20.41
CA ASP A 161 34.09 11.65 -21.27
C ASP A 161 33.75 11.05 -22.65
N ALA A 162 32.44 11.01 -23.02
CA ALA A 162 31.99 10.45 -24.27
C ALA A 162 32.41 11.31 -25.47
N SER A 163 33.04 10.71 -26.45
CA SER A 163 33.47 11.39 -27.70
C SER A 163 32.29 11.73 -28.62
N ASP A 164 31.23 10.94 -28.58
CA ASP A 164 29.92 11.17 -29.26
C ASP A 164 28.84 11.09 -28.18
N LEU A 165 28.47 12.25 -27.66
CA LEU A 165 27.50 12.36 -26.57
C LEU A 165 26.11 11.84 -26.97
N ASP A 166 25.66 12.13 -28.19
CA ASP A 166 24.33 11.71 -28.66
C ASP A 166 24.22 10.19 -28.76
N ALA A 167 25.25 9.54 -29.31
CA ALA A 167 25.30 8.10 -29.39
C ALA A 167 25.39 7.44 -27.99
N ALA A 168 26.21 8.02 -27.10
CA ALA A 168 26.37 7.52 -25.74
C ALA A 168 25.08 7.63 -24.93
N VAL A 169 24.36 8.75 -24.99
CA VAL A 169 23.08 8.96 -24.30
C VAL A 169 22.03 7.96 -24.80
N LYS A 170 21.91 7.75 -26.11
CA LYS A 170 20.97 6.75 -26.66
C LYS A 170 21.29 5.34 -26.22
N ALA A 171 22.58 4.99 -26.18
CA ALA A 171 23.03 3.69 -25.72
C ALA A 171 22.72 3.49 -24.24
N LEU A 172 22.98 4.50 -23.40
CA LEU A 172 22.68 4.50 -21.97
C LEU A 172 21.17 4.33 -21.71
N ILE A 173 20.32 5.12 -22.38
CA ILE A 173 18.85 5.01 -22.28
C ILE A 173 18.38 3.58 -22.61
N LYS A 174 18.87 3.03 -23.76
CA LYS A 174 18.51 1.68 -24.18
C LYS A 174 18.96 0.63 -23.17
N LYS A 175 20.20 0.70 -22.69
CA LYS A 175 20.75 -0.18 -21.66
C LYS A 175 19.87 -0.15 -20.40
N THR A 176 19.61 1.05 -19.89
CA THR A 176 18.83 1.25 -18.67
C THR A 176 17.41 0.69 -18.78
N PHE A 177 16.68 0.97 -19.84
CA PHE A 177 15.34 0.40 -20.01
C PHE A 177 15.37 -1.12 -20.17
N THR A 178 16.38 -1.67 -20.83
CA THR A 178 16.52 -3.12 -20.98
C THR A 178 16.74 -3.82 -19.63
N GLU A 179 17.59 -3.26 -18.78
CA GLU A 179 17.96 -3.83 -17.48
C GLU A 179 16.85 -3.63 -16.42
N HIS A 180 16.10 -2.51 -16.49
CA HIS A 180 15.17 -2.13 -15.43
C HIS A 180 13.69 -2.17 -15.82
N GLN A 181 13.33 -2.72 -17.01
CA GLN A 181 11.93 -2.81 -17.45
C GLN A 181 11.03 -3.63 -16.51
N ALA A 182 11.59 -4.48 -15.67
CA ALA A 182 10.84 -5.32 -14.74
C ALA A 182 9.89 -4.54 -13.82
N ILE A 183 10.27 -3.29 -13.47
CA ILE A 183 9.47 -2.41 -12.61
C ILE A 183 8.27 -1.79 -13.34
N ILE A 184 8.28 -1.77 -14.69
CA ILE A 184 7.23 -1.15 -15.50
C ILE A 184 6.06 -2.13 -15.64
N PHE A 185 4.88 -1.73 -15.17
CA PHE A 185 3.68 -2.53 -15.28
C PHE A 185 2.46 -1.66 -15.59
N ASN A 186 1.88 -1.85 -16.78
CA ASN A 186 0.73 -1.10 -17.27
C ASN A 186 -0.61 -1.82 -17.05
N GLY A 187 -0.62 -2.95 -16.32
CA GLY A 187 -1.80 -3.76 -16.04
C GLY A 187 -2.53 -3.37 -14.76
N ASN A 188 -3.46 -4.24 -14.34
CA ASN A 188 -4.22 -4.06 -13.11
C ASN A 188 -3.43 -4.57 -11.89
N ASN A 189 -2.94 -3.66 -11.05
CA ASN A 189 -2.18 -4.01 -9.83
C ASN A 189 -3.06 -4.64 -8.73
N TYR A 190 -4.39 -4.60 -8.84
CA TYR A 190 -5.29 -5.25 -7.87
C TYR A 190 -5.56 -6.72 -8.21
N ALA A 191 -5.18 -7.17 -9.41
CA ALA A 191 -5.38 -8.55 -9.83
C ALA A 191 -4.47 -9.49 -9.03
N PRO A 192 -4.98 -10.63 -8.53
CA PRO A 192 -4.17 -11.62 -7.79
C PRO A 192 -2.95 -12.11 -8.59
N GLU A 193 -3.10 -12.24 -9.91
CA GLU A 193 -2.06 -12.68 -10.84
C GLU A 193 -0.86 -11.73 -10.88
N TRP A 194 -1.08 -10.45 -10.52
CA TRP A 194 0.01 -9.48 -10.45
C TRP A 194 1.05 -9.85 -9.38
N VAL A 195 0.62 -10.37 -8.24
CA VAL A 195 1.55 -10.75 -7.16
C VAL A 195 2.51 -11.84 -7.65
N GLU A 196 1.98 -12.86 -8.36
CA GLU A 196 2.79 -13.94 -8.94
C GLU A 196 3.73 -13.43 -10.06
N GLU A 197 3.23 -12.52 -10.89
CA GLU A 197 4.01 -11.91 -11.96
C GLU A 197 5.13 -11.03 -11.41
N ALA A 198 4.86 -10.24 -10.38
CA ALA A 198 5.85 -9.40 -9.71
C ALA A 198 6.99 -10.23 -9.09
N GLU A 199 6.65 -11.36 -8.46
CA GLU A 199 7.63 -12.29 -7.91
C GLU A 199 8.53 -12.88 -9.02
N LYS A 200 7.95 -13.29 -10.16
CA LYS A 200 8.71 -13.77 -11.32
C LYS A 200 9.65 -12.71 -11.90
N ARG A 201 9.29 -11.44 -11.79
CA ARG A 201 10.12 -10.29 -12.21
C ARG A 201 11.19 -9.92 -11.19
N GLY A 202 11.21 -10.55 -10.00
CA GLY A 202 12.14 -10.24 -8.91
C GLY A 202 11.77 -8.96 -8.13
N LEU A 203 10.52 -8.50 -8.21
CA LEU A 203 10.06 -7.36 -7.45
C LEU A 203 9.74 -7.74 -6.01
N LEU A 204 10.02 -6.83 -5.08
CA LEU A 204 9.80 -7.05 -3.66
C LEU A 204 8.31 -6.90 -3.29
N ASN A 205 7.82 -7.81 -2.44
CA ASN A 205 6.49 -7.72 -1.84
C ASN A 205 6.62 -7.61 -0.32
N LEU A 206 6.94 -6.41 0.16
CA LEU A 206 7.19 -6.12 1.58
C LEU A 206 5.87 -5.76 2.27
N LYS A 207 5.13 -6.76 2.72
CA LYS A 207 3.73 -6.64 3.17
C LYS A 207 3.55 -5.81 4.44
N SER A 208 4.54 -5.80 5.31
CA SER A 208 4.47 -5.09 6.59
C SER A 208 5.63 -4.13 6.79
N LEU A 209 5.48 -3.23 7.78
CA LEU A 209 6.58 -2.33 8.16
C LEU A 209 7.82 -3.10 8.61
N PRO A 210 7.75 -4.13 9.48
CA PRO A 210 8.94 -4.90 9.86
C PRO A 210 9.66 -5.52 8.66
N ASP A 211 8.91 -6.05 7.67
CA ASP A 211 9.50 -6.61 6.45
C ASP A 211 10.21 -5.54 5.61
N ALA A 212 9.63 -4.35 5.53
CA ALA A 212 10.18 -3.26 4.73
C ALA A 212 11.40 -2.62 5.40
N VAL A 213 11.29 -2.30 6.68
CA VAL A 213 12.33 -1.56 7.43
C VAL A 213 13.60 -2.38 7.62
N GLU A 214 13.53 -3.71 7.58
CA GLU A 214 14.71 -4.58 7.58
C GLU A 214 15.72 -4.18 6.48
N HIS A 215 15.22 -3.74 5.31
CA HIS A 215 16.06 -3.27 4.20
C HIS A 215 16.66 -1.88 4.41
N TYR A 216 16.26 -1.13 5.44
CA TYR A 216 16.78 0.22 5.66
C TYR A 216 18.28 0.24 5.92
N ILE A 217 18.80 -0.84 6.52
CA ILE A 217 20.21 -1.04 6.87
C ILE A 217 20.97 -1.92 5.84
N ASP A 218 20.37 -2.22 4.67
CA ASP A 218 21.11 -2.83 3.58
C ASP A 218 22.24 -1.92 3.12
N GLN A 219 23.41 -2.51 2.81
CA GLN A 219 24.62 -1.74 2.50
C GLN A 219 24.38 -0.74 1.35
N LYS A 220 23.63 -1.14 0.30
CA LYS A 220 23.31 -0.24 -0.83
C LYS A 220 22.58 1.03 -0.38
N ASN A 221 21.69 0.93 0.61
CA ASN A 221 20.91 2.04 1.14
C ASN A 221 21.75 2.93 2.07
N ILE A 222 22.62 2.31 2.88
CA ILE A 222 23.61 3.04 3.70
C ILE A 222 24.54 3.85 2.79
N ASP A 223 25.07 3.23 1.73
CA ASP A 223 25.96 3.89 0.78
C ASP A 223 25.26 5.04 0.06
N LEU A 224 24.01 4.83 -0.40
CA LEU A 224 23.20 5.86 -1.03
C LEU A 224 23.08 7.11 -0.16
N PHE A 225 22.66 6.96 1.10
CA PHE A 225 22.40 8.09 1.99
C PHE A 225 23.68 8.78 2.45
N THR A 226 24.73 8.02 2.74
CA THR A 226 26.00 8.58 3.22
C THR A 226 26.77 9.28 2.11
N LYS A 227 26.83 8.70 0.89
CA LYS A 227 27.43 9.30 -0.29
C LYS A 227 26.77 10.65 -0.63
N ASN A 228 25.45 10.70 -0.60
CA ASN A 228 24.68 11.90 -0.88
C ASN A 228 24.56 12.85 0.34
N LYS A 229 25.17 12.53 1.48
CA LYS A 229 25.16 13.33 2.72
C LYS A 229 23.76 13.65 3.24
N ILE A 230 22.83 12.72 3.06
CA ILE A 230 21.44 12.84 3.53
C ILE A 230 21.34 12.39 4.99
N TYR A 231 21.91 11.20 5.30
CA TYR A 231 21.97 10.63 6.64
C TYR A 231 23.36 10.05 6.90
N SER A 232 23.80 10.13 8.15
CA SER A 232 24.93 9.35 8.66
C SER A 232 24.50 7.91 8.93
N VAL A 233 25.48 7.01 9.10
CA VAL A 233 25.23 5.61 9.48
C VAL A 233 24.42 5.53 10.78
N ASP A 234 24.80 6.33 11.79
CA ASP A 234 24.12 6.34 13.09
C ASP A 234 22.66 6.80 12.97
N GLU A 235 22.37 7.79 12.11
CA GLU A 235 21.00 8.26 11.86
C GLU A 235 20.16 7.21 11.13
N ILE A 236 20.74 6.42 10.23
CA ILE A 236 20.04 5.31 9.54
C ILE A 236 19.66 4.23 10.56
N HIS A 237 20.60 3.80 11.40
CA HIS A 237 20.34 2.82 12.45
C HIS A 237 19.31 3.32 13.47
N ALA A 238 19.43 4.58 13.90
CA ALA A 238 18.43 5.16 14.80
C ALA A 238 17.03 5.18 14.20
N ARG A 239 16.88 5.49 12.90
CA ARG A 239 15.58 5.44 12.20
C ARG A 239 15.03 4.03 12.10
N TYR A 240 15.89 3.07 11.77
CA TYR A 240 15.54 1.65 11.76
C TYR A 240 14.94 1.21 13.09
N GLU A 241 15.62 1.49 14.21
CA GLU A 241 15.16 1.13 15.55
C GLU A 241 13.84 1.85 15.91
N ILE A 242 13.76 3.16 15.66
CA ILE A 242 12.58 3.98 15.98
C ILE A 242 11.33 3.49 15.23
N GLU A 243 11.45 3.16 13.95
CA GLU A 243 10.30 2.70 13.16
C GLU A 243 9.77 1.34 13.67
N LEU A 244 10.67 0.40 13.99
CA LEU A 244 10.31 -0.91 14.53
C LEU A 244 9.67 -0.79 15.93
N GLU A 245 10.26 0.02 16.81
CA GLU A 245 9.68 0.27 18.13
C GLU A 245 8.30 0.93 18.03
N ASN A 246 8.15 1.93 17.17
CA ASN A 246 6.86 2.60 16.99
C ASN A 246 5.80 1.65 16.46
N TYR A 247 6.16 0.77 15.52
CA TYR A 247 5.26 -0.26 15.02
C TYR A 247 4.74 -1.15 16.17
N ALA A 248 5.64 -1.74 16.94
CA ALA A 248 5.29 -2.61 18.06
C ALA A 248 4.43 -1.88 19.10
N LYS A 249 4.79 -0.62 19.44
CA LYS A 249 4.04 0.22 20.39
C LYS A 249 2.60 0.49 19.91
N ILE A 250 2.42 0.79 18.62
CA ILE A 250 1.09 1.07 18.05
C ILE A 250 0.23 -0.20 18.10
N ILE A 251 0.73 -1.32 17.60
CA ILE A 251 -0.02 -2.59 17.62
C ILE A 251 -0.34 -3.02 19.05
N ASN A 252 0.58 -2.82 20.01
CA ASN A 252 0.32 -3.09 21.42
C ASN A 252 -0.83 -2.23 21.98
N ILE A 253 -0.85 -0.93 21.69
CA ILE A 253 -1.93 -0.03 22.11
C ILE A 253 -3.27 -0.48 21.50
N GLU A 254 -3.28 -0.82 20.23
CA GLU A 254 -4.48 -1.31 19.53
C GLU A 254 -4.97 -2.62 20.14
N ALA A 255 -4.07 -3.57 20.41
CA ALA A 255 -4.41 -4.86 21.04
C ALA A 255 -5.01 -4.68 22.44
N LEU A 256 -4.38 -3.85 23.28
CA LEU A 256 -4.90 -3.55 24.63
C LEU A 256 -6.27 -2.86 24.58
N THR A 257 -6.47 -1.98 23.61
CA THR A 257 -7.76 -1.31 23.39
C THR A 257 -8.83 -2.32 22.96
N MET A 258 -8.51 -3.22 22.02
CA MET A 258 -9.44 -4.30 21.60
C MET A 258 -9.84 -5.20 22.79
N ILE A 259 -8.89 -5.58 23.64
CA ILE A 259 -9.15 -6.38 24.86
C ILE A 259 -10.11 -5.64 25.78
N ASP A 260 -9.88 -4.34 26.00
CA ASP A 260 -10.72 -3.52 26.86
C ASP A 260 -12.15 -3.40 26.32
N MET A 261 -12.30 -3.07 25.03
CA MET A 261 -13.57 -3.02 24.32
C MET A 261 -14.30 -4.38 24.36
N ALA A 262 -13.59 -5.46 24.10
CA ALA A 262 -14.17 -6.80 24.13
C ALA A 262 -14.76 -7.15 25.51
N LYS A 263 -14.01 -6.90 26.57
CA LYS A 263 -14.38 -7.30 27.94
C LYS A 263 -15.41 -6.36 28.59
N LYS A 264 -15.31 -5.06 28.36
CA LYS A 264 -16.13 -4.06 29.06
C LYS A 264 -17.40 -3.70 28.30
N ASP A 265 -17.35 -3.74 26.97
CA ASP A 265 -18.43 -3.24 26.14
C ASP A 265 -19.14 -4.37 25.37
N MET A 266 -18.43 -5.09 24.48
CA MET A 266 -19.05 -6.02 23.55
C MET A 266 -19.65 -7.25 24.25
N ILE A 267 -18.89 -7.94 25.11
CA ILE A 267 -19.38 -9.13 25.84
C ILE A 267 -20.60 -8.80 26.71
N PRO A 268 -20.59 -7.73 27.52
CA PRO A 268 -21.75 -7.33 28.32
C PRO A 268 -22.97 -6.96 27.46
N ALA A 269 -22.77 -6.23 26.37
CA ALA A 269 -23.84 -5.81 25.47
C ALA A 269 -24.57 -6.99 24.83
N VAL A 270 -23.80 -7.88 24.19
CA VAL A 270 -24.37 -9.08 23.53
C VAL A 270 -25.01 -10.02 24.58
N THR A 271 -24.41 -10.18 25.75
CA THR A 271 -24.99 -10.97 26.85
C THR A 271 -26.34 -10.40 27.29
N SER A 272 -26.47 -9.07 27.36
CA SER A 272 -27.71 -8.38 27.72
C SER A 272 -28.79 -8.61 26.66
N TYR A 273 -28.44 -8.55 25.38
CA TYR A 273 -29.37 -8.83 24.28
C TYR A 273 -29.81 -10.30 24.26
N VAL A 274 -28.90 -11.24 24.46
CA VAL A 274 -29.24 -12.68 24.59
C VAL A 274 -30.21 -12.92 25.75
N ARG A 275 -30.06 -12.22 26.88
CA ARG A 275 -31.00 -12.29 27.98
C ARG A 275 -32.39 -11.82 27.57
N GLU A 276 -32.52 -10.68 26.88
CA GLU A 276 -33.83 -10.16 26.42
C GLU A 276 -34.51 -11.12 25.44
N LEU A 277 -33.77 -11.70 24.50
CA LEU A 277 -34.28 -12.72 23.60
C LEU A 277 -34.79 -13.96 24.37
N THR A 278 -34.04 -14.37 25.41
CA THR A 278 -34.42 -15.52 26.27
C THR A 278 -35.70 -15.22 27.04
N ASP A 279 -35.80 -14.04 27.66
CA ASP A 279 -36.99 -13.60 28.39
C ASP A 279 -38.21 -13.54 27.47
N THR A 280 -38.03 -13.03 26.25
CA THR A 280 -39.07 -12.98 25.21
C THR A 280 -39.53 -14.38 24.79
N ALA A 281 -38.63 -15.30 24.53
CA ALA A 281 -38.95 -16.67 24.16
C ALA A 281 -39.71 -17.39 25.28
N LEU A 282 -39.27 -17.24 26.51
CA LEU A 282 -39.93 -17.81 27.68
C LEU A 282 -41.34 -17.23 27.90
N ALA A 283 -41.51 -15.91 27.75
CA ALA A 283 -42.82 -15.24 27.86
C ALA A 283 -43.80 -15.72 26.79
N LYS A 284 -43.34 -15.88 25.54
CA LYS A 284 -44.16 -16.44 24.42
C LYS A 284 -44.64 -17.86 24.77
N LYS A 285 -43.75 -18.75 25.20
CA LYS A 285 -44.07 -20.14 25.59
C LYS A 285 -45.00 -20.19 26.79
N ALA A 286 -44.80 -19.33 27.78
CA ALA A 286 -45.69 -19.23 28.92
C ALA A 286 -47.12 -18.78 28.57
N LEU A 287 -47.27 -17.98 27.51
CA LEU A 287 -48.61 -17.57 27.03
C LEU A 287 -49.29 -18.68 26.24
N SER A 288 -48.58 -19.33 25.31
CA SER A 288 -49.06 -20.48 24.55
C SER A 288 -47.94 -21.20 23.81
N ASP A 289 -47.88 -22.54 23.91
CA ASP A 289 -46.97 -23.39 23.15
C ASP A 289 -47.13 -23.26 21.61
N ALA A 290 -48.28 -22.75 21.15
CA ALA A 290 -48.54 -22.51 19.71
C ALA A 290 -47.81 -21.27 19.16
N ILE A 291 -47.26 -20.42 19.98
CA ILE A 291 -46.49 -19.21 19.55
C ILE A 291 -45.06 -19.64 19.18
N PRO A 292 -44.64 -19.42 17.91
CA PRO A 292 -43.28 -19.83 17.51
C PRO A 292 -42.21 -18.95 18.17
N THR A 293 -41.13 -19.61 18.61
CA THR A 293 -39.93 -19.00 19.25
C THR A 293 -38.63 -19.28 18.50
N SER A 294 -38.75 -19.84 17.29
CA SER A 294 -37.59 -20.27 16.52
C SER A 294 -36.61 -19.13 16.23
N VAL A 295 -37.11 -17.92 15.96
CA VAL A 295 -36.27 -16.75 15.67
C VAL A 295 -35.39 -16.40 16.89
N GLU A 296 -36.02 -16.30 18.07
CA GLU A 296 -35.30 -16.03 19.31
C GLU A 296 -34.30 -17.15 19.64
N GLU A 297 -34.71 -18.41 19.52
CA GLU A 297 -33.87 -19.58 19.82
C GLU A 297 -32.66 -19.67 18.90
N ASP A 298 -32.82 -19.36 17.59
CA ASP A 298 -31.75 -19.34 16.61
C ASP A 298 -30.74 -18.21 16.95
N LEU A 299 -31.21 -17.00 17.23
CA LEU A 299 -30.34 -15.87 17.62
C LEU A 299 -29.62 -16.14 18.93
N ILE A 300 -30.31 -16.65 19.96
CA ILE A 300 -29.72 -17.02 21.25
C ILE A 300 -28.59 -18.02 21.03
N THR A 301 -28.83 -19.06 20.23
CA THR A 301 -27.83 -20.10 19.95
C THR A 301 -26.63 -19.54 19.19
N SER A 302 -26.88 -18.76 18.12
CA SER A 302 -25.84 -18.13 17.30
C SER A 302 -24.96 -17.20 18.13
N LEU A 303 -25.55 -16.23 18.82
CA LEU A 303 -24.81 -15.24 19.62
C LEU A 303 -24.07 -15.88 20.79
N SER A 304 -24.69 -16.88 21.49
CA SER A 304 -24.03 -17.58 22.58
C SER A 304 -22.76 -18.32 22.12
N ASN A 305 -22.82 -18.99 20.96
CA ASN A 305 -21.65 -19.66 20.39
C ASN A 305 -20.56 -18.65 19.99
N LYS A 306 -20.93 -17.54 19.37
CA LYS A 306 -19.99 -16.46 19.03
C LYS A 306 -19.35 -15.85 20.27
N LEU A 307 -20.11 -15.62 21.34
CA LEU A 307 -19.59 -15.14 22.63
C LEU A 307 -18.51 -16.05 23.22
N VAL A 308 -18.73 -17.38 23.16
CA VAL A 308 -17.71 -18.34 23.62
C VAL A 308 -16.44 -18.22 22.77
N CYS A 309 -16.56 -18.17 21.46
CA CYS A 309 -15.42 -18.00 20.56
C CYS A 309 -14.70 -16.66 20.80
N PHE A 310 -15.47 -15.57 20.91
CA PHE A 310 -14.96 -14.22 21.15
C PHE A 310 -14.20 -14.11 22.48
N SER A 311 -14.75 -14.66 23.56
CA SER A 311 -14.10 -14.68 24.87
C SER A 311 -12.78 -15.48 24.85
N LYS A 312 -12.78 -16.65 24.19
CA LYS A 312 -11.54 -17.44 24.03
C LYS A 312 -10.48 -16.69 23.24
N LYS A 313 -10.87 -16.05 22.12
CA LYS A 313 -9.96 -15.30 21.28
C LYS A 313 -9.44 -14.03 21.98
N THR A 314 -10.26 -13.39 22.86
CA THR A 314 -9.80 -12.30 23.73
C THR A 314 -8.71 -12.75 24.69
N ALA A 315 -8.88 -13.92 25.32
CA ALA A 315 -7.86 -14.48 26.21
C ALA A 315 -6.58 -14.89 25.46
N GLU A 316 -6.72 -15.38 24.22
CA GLU A 316 -5.58 -15.66 23.35
C GLU A 316 -4.80 -14.40 23.00
N LEU A 317 -5.50 -13.29 22.70
CA LEU A 317 -4.87 -11.99 22.46
C LEU A 317 -4.13 -11.47 23.70
N GLU A 318 -4.69 -11.62 24.89
CA GLU A 318 -3.99 -11.26 26.13
C GLU A 318 -2.69 -12.04 26.30
N ASN A 319 -2.75 -13.37 26.06
CA ASN A 319 -1.55 -14.21 26.13
C ASN A 319 -0.51 -13.85 25.08
N ALA A 320 -0.93 -13.50 23.85
CA ALA A 320 -0.03 -13.06 22.80
C ALA A 320 0.67 -11.74 23.19
N VAL A 321 -0.05 -10.78 23.75
CA VAL A 321 0.55 -9.52 24.25
C VAL A 321 1.55 -9.78 25.38
N ILE A 322 1.24 -10.67 26.32
CA ILE A 322 2.16 -11.03 27.41
C ILE A 322 3.42 -11.70 26.86
N GLY A 323 3.27 -12.60 25.88
CA GLY A 323 4.38 -13.33 25.26
C GLY A 323 5.37 -12.43 24.51
N ALA A 324 4.99 -11.21 24.13
CA ALA A 324 5.87 -10.26 23.46
C ALA A 324 7.12 -9.91 24.29
N SER A 325 7.04 -9.99 25.63
CA SER A 325 8.17 -9.71 26.53
C SER A 325 9.39 -10.61 26.30
N GLU A 326 9.23 -11.77 25.68
CA GLU A 326 10.34 -12.68 25.37
C GLU A 326 11.25 -12.13 24.26
N TYR A 327 10.79 -11.14 23.49
CA TYR A 327 11.50 -10.57 22.34
C TYR A 327 12.06 -9.17 22.59
N GLU A 328 11.87 -8.57 23.77
CA GLU A 328 12.28 -7.17 24.08
C GLU A 328 13.78 -6.88 23.83
N GLY A 329 14.63 -7.89 23.75
CA GLY A 329 16.08 -7.75 23.51
C GLY A 329 16.47 -7.58 22.04
N ASP A 330 15.54 -7.81 21.10
CA ASP A 330 15.74 -7.70 19.64
C ASP A 330 14.57 -6.93 19.04
N VAL A 331 14.82 -5.69 18.63
CA VAL A 331 13.77 -4.77 18.14
C VAL A 331 13.07 -5.31 16.89
N LEU A 332 13.79 -5.98 16.00
CA LEU A 332 13.21 -6.58 14.79
C LEU A 332 12.35 -7.79 15.12
N ALA A 333 12.88 -8.71 15.92
CA ALA A 333 12.12 -9.88 16.36
C ALA A 333 10.87 -9.47 17.15
N TYR A 334 10.97 -8.44 17.98
CA TYR A 334 9.85 -7.86 18.72
C TYR A 334 8.75 -7.31 17.80
N ALA A 335 9.12 -6.52 16.81
CA ALA A 335 8.17 -5.98 15.82
C ALA A 335 7.54 -7.09 14.96
N LYS A 336 8.33 -8.08 14.51
CA LYS A 336 7.84 -9.26 13.77
C LYS A 336 6.87 -10.09 14.62
N TYR A 337 7.16 -10.28 15.91
CA TYR A 337 6.23 -10.96 16.80
C TYR A 337 4.87 -10.24 16.90
N TYR A 338 4.88 -8.91 17.06
CA TYR A 338 3.63 -8.14 17.03
C TYR A 338 2.88 -8.29 15.72
N ARG A 339 3.58 -8.32 14.58
CA ARG A 339 2.95 -8.52 13.27
C ARG A 339 2.35 -9.91 13.11
N GLU A 340 3.11 -10.95 13.44
CA GLU A 340 2.76 -12.34 13.12
C GLU A 340 1.82 -12.97 14.17
N SER A 341 2.06 -12.67 15.44
CA SER A 341 1.33 -13.28 16.54
C SER A 341 0.21 -12.40 17.06
N VAL A 342 0.51 -11.17 17.48
CA VAL A 342 -0.51 -10.29 18.09
C VAL A 342 -1.53 -9.84 17.07
N PHE A 343 -1.08 -9.27 15.94
CA PHE A 343 -1.96 -8.74 14.90
C PHE A 343 -2.82 -9.83 14.23
N SER A 344 -2.31 -11.04 14.08
CA SER A 344 -3.08 -12.17 13.55
C SER A 344 -4.29 -12.48 14.44
N VAL A 345 -4.08 -12.57 15.75
CA VAL A 345 -5.15 -12.82 16.73
C VAL A 345 -6.14 -11.64 16.79
N MET A 346 -5.65 -10.39 16.67
CA MET A 346 -6.52 -9.21 16.56
C MET A 346 -7.46 -9.30 15.36
N THR A 347 -6.95 -9.74 14.20
CA THR A 347 -7.74 -9.91 12.98
C THR A 347 -8.85 -10.95 13.15
N GLU A 348 -8.53 -12.08 13.78
CA GLU A 348 -9.51 -13.13 14.06
C GLU A 348 -10.55 -12.69 15.09
N LEU A 349 -10.13 -12.00 16.15
CA LEU A 349 -11.03 -11.42 17.15
C LEU A 349 -12.00 -10.41 16.52
N ARG A 350 -11.47 -9.54 15.65
CA ARG A 350 -12.26 -8.57 14.90
C ARG A 350 -13.35 -9.23 14.07
N ALA A 351 -13.03 -10.28 13.33
CA ALA A 351 -13.99 -10.99 12.48
C ALA A 351 -15.18 -11.58 13.29
N ILE A 352 -14.92 -12.07 14.50
CA ILE A 352 -15.98 -12.57 15.39
C ILE A 352 -16.82 -11.41 15.91
N GLY A 353 -16.20 -10.29 16.29
CA GLY A 353 -16.88 -9.07 16.74
C GLY A 353 -17.82 -8.52 15.67
N ASP A 354 -17.34 -8.37 14.44
CA ASP A 354 -18.12 -7.90 13.29
C ASP A 354 -19.32 -8.84 13.00
N ALA A 355 -19.14 -10.16 13.17
CA ALA A 355 -20.23 -11.13 13.03
C ALA A 355 -21.27 -11.05 14.16
N MET A 356 -20.87 -10.66 15.37
CA MET A 356 -21.83 -10.42 16.46
C MET A 356 -22.59 -9.11 16.27
N GLU A 357 -21.95 -8.07 15.76
CA GLU A 357 -22.59 -6.77 15.47
C GLU A 357 -23.78 -6.94 14.53
N THR A 358 -23.64 -7.75 13.46
CA THR A 358 -24.69 -7.96 12.47
C THR A 358 -25.96 -8.65 13.01
N GLU A 359 -25.88 -9.34 14.15
CA GLU A 359 -26.99 -10.07 14.78
C GLU A 359 -27.49 -9.41 16.06
N THR A 360 -26.75 -8.46 16.61
CA THR A 360 -27.11 -7.76 17.84
C THR A 360 -27.96 -6.53 17.51
N ALA A 361 -29.07 -6.33 18.22
CA ALA A 361 -29.92 -5.16 18.00
C ALA A 361 -29.14 -3.85 18.26
N ALA A 362 -29.42 -2.83 17.44
CA ALA A 362 -28.69 -1.55 17.49
C ALA A 362 -28.72 -0.89 18.87
N ASP A 363 -29.87 -0.99 19.60
CA ASP A 363 -30.01 -0.42 20.95
C ASP A 363 -29.09 -1.09 22.00
N TYR A 364 -28.56 -2.28 21.69
CA TYR A 364 -27.62 -3.02 22.55
C TYR A 364 -26.17 -2.87 22.12
N TRP A 365 -25.93 -2.60 20.80
CA TRP A 365 -24.55 -2.49 20.31
C TRP A 365 -23.88 -1.24 20.83
N PRO A 366 -22.70 -1.33 21.47
CA PRO A 366 -22.13 -0.22 22.25
C PRO A 366 -21.45 0.87 21.39
N TYR A 367 -21.39 0.70 20.07
CA TYR A 367 -20.71 1.62 19.16
C TYR A 367 -21.66 2.16 18.10
N PRO A 368 -21.42 3.42 17.62
CA PRO A 368 -22.28 4.02 16.62
C PRO A 368 -22.17 3.32 15.27
N SER A 369 -23.30 3.15 14.60
CA SER A 369 -23.36 2.69 13.21
C SER A 369 -22.77 3.73 12.24
N TYR A 370 -22.43 3.30 11.02
CA TYR A 370 -22.03 4.23 9.96
C TYR A 370 -23.10 5.30 9.68
N GLY A 371 -24.38 4.93 9.76
CA GLY A 371 -25.48 5.88 9.61
C GLY A 371 -25.44 6.98 10.66
N GLU A 372 -25.23 6.63 11.91
CA GLU A 372 -25.12 7.60 13.01
C GLU A 372 -23.89 8.49 12.87
N MET A 373 -22.73 7.93 12.47
CA MET A 373 -21.51 8.73 12.26
C MET A 373 -21.62 9.69 11.07
N LEU A 374 -22.33 9.30 9.99
CA LEU A 374 -22.46 10.12 8.79
C LEU A 374 -23.53 11.22 8.93
N TYR A 375 -24.57 10.99 9.74
CA TYR A 375 -25.73 11.88 9.89
C TYR A 375 -25.88 12.42 11.33
N GLY A 376 -24.94 12.11 12.21
CA GLY A 376 -24.88 12.70 13.54
C GLY A 376 -24.49 14.20 13.44
N VAL A 377 -25.39 15.08 13.86
CA VAL A 377 -25.16 16.53 13.93
C VAL A 377 -24.90 16.89 15.39
#